data_43d79616e8b5ce0529ba825b86ef581e
#
_entry.id   43d79616e8b5ce0529ba825b86ef581e
#
_cell.length_a   1.000
_cell.length_b   1.000
_cell.length_c   1.000
_cell.angle_alpha   90.00
_cell.angle_beta   90.00
_cell.angle_gamma   90.00
#
_symmetry.space_group_name_H-M   'P 1'
#
loop_
_entity.id
_entity.type
_entity.pdbx_description
1 polymer ?
#
loop_
_entity_poly.entity_id
_entity_poly.type
_entity_poly.pdbx_seq_one_letter_code
_entity_poly.pdbx_strand_id
1 'polypeptide(L)'
;MFERAHHQRIGQILSLLNADLLRAHHCYFGGGTAIALRYGEYRESVDMDFMVSDIVHYRELRLLLSGRAGIEAILQPNQQLVSQIRDIRADQYGIRTALSVGDHPIKFEIVLEGRIPFETPGTADQLCHISTLTPLDMAASKLLANSDRWADAGVFNRDVIDLAMMQLPTQLLRKAIVKAEQAYGESIQRDLVKAVDHLQNKTGWLDRCMQAMAMTIPKALVWQRIKALKRCCTV
;
A
#
# COMPACT_ATOMS: atom_id res chain seq x y z
N MET A 1 15.52 11.78 1.96
CA MET A 1 15.23 11.48 3.39
C MET A 1 13.79 11.90 3.62
N PHE A 2 12.98 11.08 4.29
CA PHE A 2 11.56 11.39 4.54
C PHE A 2 11.44 12.52 5.56
N GLU A 3 10.36 13.31 5.47
CA GLU A 3 10.14 14.48 6.34
C GLU A 3 9.46 14.10 7.66
N ARG A 4 8.47 13.17 7.61
CA ARG A 4 7.71 12.76 8.80
C ARG A 4 8.52 11.78 9.64
N ALA A 5 8.55 11.97 10.96
CA ALA A 5 9.32 11.13 11.89
C ALA A 5 8.94 9.64 11.77
N HIS A 6 7.64 9.34 11.61
CA HIS A 6 7.19 7.96 11.44
C HIS A 6 7.68 7.35 10.10
N HIS A 7 7.63 8.12 9.03
CA HIS A 7 8.13 7.69 7.72
C HIS A 7 9.66 7.51 7.71
N GLN A 8 10.42 8.30 8.47
CA GLN A 8 11.85 8.10 8.66
C GLN A 8 12.15 6.73 9.30
N ARG A 9 11.37 6.33 10.33
CA ARG A 9 11.51 5.01 10.97
C ARG A 9 11.18 3.88 10.01
N ILE A 10 10.10 4.03 9.22
CA ILE A 10 9.77 3.06 8.15
C ILE A 10 10.93 2.96 7.15
N GLY A 11 11.48 4.08 6.72
CA GLY A 11 12.66 4.11 5.83
C GLY A 11 13.88 3.40 6.44
N GLN A 12 14.10 3.55 7.74
CA GLN A 12 15.15 2.81 8.46
C GLN A 12 14.91 1.29 8.38
N ILE A 13 13.69 0.82 8.69
CA ILE A 13 13.37 -0.60 8.59
C ILE A 13 13.55 -1.10 7.15
N LEU A 14 13.01 -0.38 6.15
CA LEU A 14 13.16 -0.75 4.75
C LEU A 14 14.63 -0.93 4.36
N SER A 15 15.52 -0.03 4.84
CA SER A 15 16.96 -0.10 4.55
C SER A 15 17.66 -1.31 5.19
N LEU A 16 17.06 -1.92 6.19
CA LEU A 16 17.61 -3.08 6.91
C LEU A 16 17.06 -4.42 6.42
N LEU A 17 16.03 -4.40 5.57
CA LEU A 17 15.47 -5.61 4.97
C LEU A 17 16.40 -6.15 3.86
N ASN A 18 16.37 -7.46 3.66
CA ASN A 18 17.08 -8.13 2.58
C ASN A 18 16.31 -7.99 1.26
N ALA A 19 16.70 -6.98 0.48
CA ALA A 19 16.02 -6.62 -0.78
C ALA A 19 16.06 -7.77 -1.81
N ASP A 20 17.18 -8.50 -1.90
CA ASP A 20 17.35 -9.57 -2.87
C ASP A 20 16.48 -10.78 -2.51
N LEU A 21 16.40 -11.12 -1.24
CA LEU A 21 15.53 -12.18 -0.76
C LEU A 21 14.05 -11.84 -1.03
N LEU A 22 13.61 -10.63 -0.67
CA LEU A 22 12.24 -10.21 -0.91
C LEU A 22 11.89 -10.19 -2.40
N ARG A 23 12.81 -9.73 -3.26
CA ARG A 23 12.65 -9.74 -4.71
C ARG A 23 12.58 -11.15 -5.27
N ALA A 24 13.42 -12.06 -4.80
CA ALA A 24 13.42 -13.46 -5.22
C ALA A 24 12.09 -14.16 -4.90
N HIS A 25 11.40 -13.72 -3.82
CA HIS A 25 10.09 -14.23 -3.44
C HIS A 25 8.92 -13.37 -3.99
N HIS A 26 9.15 -12.50 -4.96
CA HIS A 26 8.15 -11.59 -5.53
C HIS A 26 7.34 -10.82 -4.45
N CYS A 27 8.01 -10.47 -3.36
CA CYS A 27 7.45 -9.78 -2.21
C CYS A 27 7.77 -8.29 -2.32
N TYR A 28 6.76 -7.48 -2.65
CA TYR A 28 6.94 -6.08 -2.98
C TYR A 28 6.29 -5.19 -1.93
N PHE A 29 6.95 -4.09 -1.58
CA PHE A 29 6.39 -3.10 -0.69
C PHE A 29 5.24 -2.37 -1.37
N GLY A 30 4.07 -2.38 -0.75
CA GLY A 30 2.83 -1.88 -1.31
C GLY A 30 2.00 -1.08 -0.31
N GLY A 31 0.69 -1.16 -0.46
CA GLY A 31 -0.24 -0.51 0.44
C GLY A 31 -0.19 1.02 0.43
N GLY A 32 -0.85 1.61 1.42
CA GLY A 32 -0.95 3.07 1.54
C GLY A 32 0.35 3.75 1.86
N THR A 33 1.23 3.10 2.61
CA THR A 33 2.51 3.67 3.02
C THR A 33 3.49 3.77 1.85
N ALA A 34 3.59 2.72 1.03
CA ALA A 34 4.42 2.78 -0.17
C ALA A 34 3.99 3.93 -1.10
N ILE A 35 2.68 4.14 -1.26
CA ILE A 35 2.14 5.24 -2.06
C ILE A 35 2.46 6.59 -1.40
N ALA A 36 2.20 6.75 -0.10
CA ALA A 36 2.48 8.00 0.60
C ALA A 36 3.96 8.40 0.49
N LEU A 37 4.88 7.47 0.71
CA LEU A 37 6.33 7.69 0.62
C LEU A 37 6.79 8.01 -0.81
N ARG A 38 6.23 7.33 -1.80
CA ARG A 38 6.62 7.48 -3.21
C ARG A 38 6.08 8.77 -3.84
N TYR A 39 4.93 9.27 -3.36
CA TYR A 39 4.24 10.42 -3.94
C TYR A 39 4.25 11.68 -3.05
N GLY A 40 5.34 11.88 -2.28
CA GLY A 40 5.65 13.14 -1.61
C GLY A 40 5.01 13.29 -0.23
N GLU A 41 4.83 12.21 0.50
CA GLU A 41 4.38 12.20 1.91
C GLU A 41 3.13 13.06 2.18
N TYR A 42 2.22 13.13 1.20
CA TYR A 42 1.00 13.97 1.24
C TYR A 42 0.08 13.68 2.44
N ARG A 43 0.23 12.53 3.08
CA ARG A 43 -0.45 12.11 4.30
C ARG A 43 0.46 11.28 5.20
N GLU A 44 0.07 11.13 6.45
CA GLU A 44 0.70 10.14 7.31
C GLU A 44 0.21 8.73 6.98
N SER A 45 1.11 7.76 7.03
CA SER A 45 0.81 6.34 6.89
C SER A 45 1.76 5.55 7.77
N VAL A 46 1.21 4.59 8.52
CA VAL A 46 1.90 4.07 9.71
C VAL A 46 2.23 2.58 9.63
N ASP A 47 1.63 1.85 8.70
CA ASP A 47 1.81 0.41 8.55
C ASP A 47 2.81 0.09 7.43
N MET A 48 3.48 -1.05 7.53
CA MET A 48 4.33 -1.58 6.47
C MET A 48 3.64 -2.79 5.85
N ASP A 49 3.07 -2.60 4.65
CA ASP A 49 2.38 -3.65 3.93
C ASP A 49 3.25 -4.13 2.76
N PHE A 50 3.64 -5.39 2.78
CA PHE A 50 4.22 -6.10 1.64
C PHE A 50 3.15 -6.96 0.99
N MET A 51 3.29 -7.23 -0.30
CA MET A 51 2.30 -7.96 -1.06
C MET A 51 2.98 -8.99 -1.97
N VAL A 52 2.38 -10.18 -2.04
CA VAL A 52 2.80 -11.28 -2.91
C VAL A 52 1.56 -11.77 -3.65
N SER A 53 1.63 -11.92 -4.96
CA SER A 53 0.51 -12.46 -5.76
C SER A 53 0.67 -13.94 -6.11
N ASP A 54 1.81 -14.53 -5.81
CA ASP A 54 2.12 -15.93 -6.09
C ASP A 54 2.05 -16.78 -4.82
N ILE A 55 1.24 -17.84 -4.85
CA ILE A 55 1.00 -18.70 -3.69
C ILE A 55 2.22 -19.53 -3.30
N VAL A 56 3.11 -19.86 -4.25
CA VAL A 56 4.32 -20.66 -3.96
C VAL A 56 5.29 -19.81 -3.16
N HIS A 57 5.62 -18.62 -3.65
CA HIS A 57 6.51 -17.68 -2.95
C HIS A 57 5.92 -17.24 -1.59
N TYR A 58 4.59 -17.06 -1.51
CA TYR A 58 3.94 -16.78 -0.23
C TYR A 58 4.13 -17.91 0.79
N ARG A 59 3.99 -19.18 0.36
CA ARG A 59 4.22 -20.36 1.24
C ARG A 59 5.67 -20.45 1.70
N GLU A 60 6.62 -20.16 0.82
CA GLU A 60 8.05 -20.14 1.15
C GLU A 60 8.35 -19.06 2.21
N LEU A 61 7.88 -17.85 2.01
CA LEU A 61 7.99 -16.76 3.00
C LEU A 61 7.33 -17.11 4.33
N ARG A 62 6.17 -17.76 4.29
CA ARG A 62 5.48 -18.21 5.50
C ARG A 62 6.30 -19.23 6.27
N LEU A 63 6.87 -20.21 5.59
CA LEU A 63 7.75 -21.21 6.23
C LEU A 63 9.00 -20.55 6.81
N LEU A 64 9.63 -19.66 6.05
CA LEU A 64 10.83 -18.93 6.47
C LEU A 64 10.58 -18.13 7.74
N LEU A 65 9.51 -17.31 7.75
CA LEU A 65 9.17 -16.42 8.87
C LEU A 65 8.58 -17.14 10.07
N SER A 66 7.92 -18.29 9.88
CA SER A 66 7.45 -19.13 10.98
C SER A 66 8.56 -20.00 11.58
N GLY A 67 9.76 -19.98 11.00
CA GLY A 67 10.93 -20.67 11.50
C GLY A 67 11.54 -19.99 12.73
N ARG A 68 12.60 -20.60 13.28
CA ARG A 68 13.28 -20.14 14.50
C ARG A 68 13.84 -18.71 14.40
N ALA A 69 14.25 -18.28 13.21
CA ALA A 69 14.83 -16.96 12.99
C ALA A 69 13.77 -15.84 12.97
N GLY A 70 12.47 -16.18 12.75
CA GLY A 70 11.42 -15.17 12.69
C GLY A 70 11.73 -14.08 11.67
N ILE A 71 11.56 -12.81 12.09
CA ILE A 71 11.83 -11.66 11.23
C ILE A 71 13.28 -11.51 10.79
N GLU A 72 14.23 -12.02 11.57
CA GLU A 72 15.66 -11.97 11.24
C GLU A 72 15.96 -12.67 9.90
N ALA A 73 15.12 -13.65 9.51
CA ALA A 73 15.27 -14.35 8.24
C ALA A 73 15.17 -13.45 7.00
N ILE A 74 14.50 -12.30 7.11
CA ILE A 74 14.34 -11.32 6.03
C ILE A 74 15.09 -10.01 6.28
N LEU A 75 15.93 -9.94 7.32
CA LEU A 75 16.83 -8.82 7.56
C LEU A 75 18.18 -9.04 6.87
N GLN A 76 18.91 -7.95 6.65
CA GLN A 76 20.31 -8.03 6.27
C GLN A 76 21.13 -8.63 7.42
N PRO A 77 22.23 -9.34 7.14
CA PRO A 77 23.07 -9.94 8.19
C PRO A 77 23.58 -8.90 9.19
N ASN A 78 23.67 -9.29 10.46
CA ASN A 78 24.23 -8.50 11.57
C ASN A 78 23.45 -7.21 11.91
N GLN A 79 22.15 -7.15 11.61
CA GLN A 79 21.29 -6.02 11.97
C GLN A 79 20.71 -6.21 13.37
N GLN A 80 20.93 -5.20 14.25
CA GLN A 80 20.42 -5.20 15.64
C GLN A 80 19.46 -4.05 15.92
N LEU A 81 19.20 -3.17 14.95
CA LEU A 81 18.40 -1.96 15.13
C LEU A 81 16.89 -2.22 15.07
N VAL A 82 16.47 -3.35 14.49
CA VAL A 82 15.06 -3.73 14.37
C VAL A 82 14.78 -4.88 15.33
N SER A 83 13.76 -4.71 16.18
CA SER A 83 13.30 -5.75 17.07
C SER A 83 11.90 -6.21 16.68
N GLN A 84 11.67 -7.52 16.70
CA GLN A 84 10.31 -8.07 16.63
C GLN A 84 9.67 -7.96 18.01
N ILE A 85 8.56 -7.21 18.12
CA ILE A 85 7.88 -6.96 19.39
C ILE A 85 6.57 -7.74 19.56
N ARG A 86 6.15 -8.46 18.54
CA ARG A 86 5.01 -9.39 18.58
C ARG A 86 5.36 -10.66 17.86
N ASP A 87 4.81 -11.79 18.34
CA ASP A 87 4.93 -13.06 17.64
C ASP A 87 4.37 -12.99 16.22
N ILE A 88 5.01 -13.68 15.31
CA ILE A 88 4.53 -13.78 13.93
C ILE A 88 3.27 -14.65 13.92
N ARG A 89 2.21 -14.09 13.37
CA ARG A 89 0.97 -14.80 13.07
C ARG A 89 0.86 -14.95 11.56
N ALA A 90 0.82 -16.20 11.10
CA ALA A 90 0.78 -16.52 9.69
C ALA A 90 -0.35 -17.49 9.38
N ASP A 91 -1.22 -17.12 8.44
CA ASP A 91 -2.35 -17.91 7.96
C ASP A 91 -2.31 -18.04 6.43
N GLN A 92 -3.43 -18.36 5.80
CA GLN A 92 -3.51 -18.48 4.34
C GLN A 92 -3.65 -17.14 3.61
N TYR A 93 -3.85 -16.03 4.35
CA TYR A 93 -4.12 -14.71 3.78
C TYR A 93 -2.97 -13.72 4.04
N GLY A 94 -2.18 -13.93 5.08
CA GLY A 94 -1.12 -13.01 5.42
C GLY A 94 -0.24 -13.45 6.58
N ILE A 95 0.92 -12.80 6.66
CA ILE A 95 1.91 -12.94 7.73
C ILE A 95 1.95 -11.60 8.44
N ARG A 96 1.75 -11.58 9.75
CA ARG A 96 1.58 -10.35 10.54
C ARG A 96 2.43 -10.37 11.76
N THR A 97 3.11 -9.25 12.02
CA THR A 97 3.86 -9.01 13.25
C THR A 97 3.91 -7.50 13.54
N ALA A 98 4.64 -7.10 14.54
CA ALA A 98 5.02 -5.71 14.77
C ALA A 98 6.52 -5.63 15.00
N LEU A 99 7.15 -4.66 14.34
CA LEU A 99 8.56 -4.33 14.43
C LEU A 99 8.74 -3.04 15.23
N SER A 100 9.90 -2.84 15.80
CA SER A 100 10.25 -1.62 16.49
C SER A 100 11.63 -1.13 16.06
N VAL A 101 11.73 0.18 15.89
CA VAL A 101 12.99 0.92 15.88
C VAL A 101 12.95 1.87 17.08
N GLY A 102 13.80 1.63 18.08
CA GLY A 102 13.62 2.23 19.40
C GLY A 102 12.29 1.81 20.02
N ASP A 103 11.57 2.72 20.66
CA ASP A 103 10.31 2.44 21.38
C ASP A 103 9.04 2.60 20.52
N HIS A 104 9.18 2.67 19.19
CA HIS A 104 8.07 2.94 18.30
C HIS A 104 7.62 1.69 17.54
N PRO A 105 6.46 1.11 17.86
CA PRO A 105 5.90 -0.04 17.16
C PRO A 105 5.41 0.33 15.76
N ILE A 106 5.74 -0.51 14.79
CA ILE A 106 5.26 -0.41 13.41
C ILE A 106 4.67 -1.76 13.02
N LYS A 107 3.41 -1.75 12.60
CA LYS A 107 2.76 -2.95 12.06
C LYS A 107 3.46 -3.37 10.78
N PHE A 108 3.84 -4.63 10.70
CA PHE A 108 4.43 -5.26 9.53
C PHE A 108 3.54 -6.40 9.05
N GLU A 109 3.20 -6.37 7.77
CA GLU A 109 2.33 -7.37 7.17
C GLU A 109 2.82 -7.78 5.78
N ILE A 110 2.78 -9.07 5.47
CA ILE A 110 2.92 -9.60 4.11
C ILE A 110 1.57 -10.21 3.73
N VAL A 111 0.90 -9.63 2.74
CA VAL A 111 -0.45 -10.03 2.30
C VAL A 111 -0.34 -10.88 1.04
N LEU A 112 -1.05 -12.01 1.02
CA LEU A 112 -1.28 -12.76 -0.21
C LEU A 112 -2.41 -12.07 -1.02
N GLU A 113 -2.05 -11.40 -2.11
CA GLU A 113 -2.99 -10.84 -3.06
C GLU A 113 -3.27 -11.86 -4.19
N GLY A 114 -4.26 -12.69 -3.98
CA GLY A 114 -4.59 -13.76 -4.92
C GLY A 114 -5.55 -13.35 -6.06
N ARG A 115 -6.03 -12.11 -6.07
CA ARG A 115 -7.06 -11.65 -7.04
C ARG A 115 -6.47 -11.15 -8.35
N ILE A 116 -5.26 -10.60 -8.31
CA ILE A 116 -4.55 -10.06 -9.48
C ILE A 116 -3.08 -10.47 -9.44
N PRO A 117 -2.47 -10.83 -10.59
CA PRO A 117 -1.02 -11.06 -10.66
C PRO A 117 -0.28 -9.73 -10.64
N PHE A 118 0.89 -9.67 -10.00
CA PHE A 118 1.74 -8.48 -10.02
C PHE A 118 2.79 -8.56 -11.13
N GLU A 119 3.08 -7.41 -11.71
CA GLU A 119 4.21 -7.25 -12.63
C GLU A 119 5.53 -7.22 -11.84
N THR A 120 6.61 -7.67 -12.47
CA THR A 120 7.95 -7.54 -11.89
C THR A 120 8.37 -6.07 -11.89
N PRO A 121 8.65 -5.46 -10.72
CA PRO A 121 9.08 -4.08 -10.64
C PRO A 121 10.42 -3.83 -11.32
N GLY A 122 10.54 -2.69 -11.98
CA GLY A 122 11.79 -2.21 -12.55
C GLY A 122 12.67 -1.46 -11.53
N THR A 123 13.83 -0.99 -11.98
CA THR A 123 14.77 -0.21 -11.14
C THR A 123 14.19 1.11 -10.63
N ALA A 124 13.23 1.70 -11.37
CA ALA A 124 12.52 2.90 -10.95
C ALA A 124 11.46 2.63 -9.85
N ASP A 125 11.13 1.35 -9.61
CA ASP A 125 10.11 0.95 -8.64
C ASP A 125 10.77 0.49 -7.33
N GLN A 126 11.54 1.38 -6.72
CA GLN A 126 12.25 1.09 -5.46
C GLN A 126 12.11 2.24 -4.46
N LEU A 127 12.07 1.90 -3.18
CA LEU A 127 12.19 2.80 -2.04
C LEU A 127 13.19 2.19 -1.05
N CYS A 128 14.24 2.92 -0.67
CA CYS A 128 15.29 2.43 0.24
C CYS A 128 15.83 1.05 -0.20
N HIS A 129 16.07 0.88 -1.49
CA HIS A 129 16.51 -0.37 -2.16
C HIS A 129 15.46 -1.51 -2.22
N ILE A 130 14.34 -1.37 -1.54
CA ILE A 130 13.25 -2.36 -1.57
C ILE A 130 12.39 -2.14 -2.81
N SER A 131 12.12 -3.22 -3.55
CA SER A 131 11.18 -3.19 -4.67
C SER A 131 9.77 -2.89 -4.17
N THR A 132 9.13 -1.90 -4.77
CA THR A 132 7.71 -1.59 -4.54
C THR A 132 6.86 -2.24 -5.63
N LEU A 133 5.57 -2.33 -5.42
CA LEU A 133 4.65 -2.59 -6.54
C LEU A 133 4.87 -1.55 -7.65
N THR A 134 4.61 -1.95 -8.91
CA THR A 134 4.57 -1.00 -10.03
C THR A 134 3.44 0.02 -9.83
N PRO A 135 3.49 1.20 -10.43
CA PRO A 135 2.38 2.16 -10.37
C PRO A 135 1.05 1.57 -10.85
N LEU A 136 1.09 0.65 -11.82
CA LEU A 136 -0.08 -0.08 -12.29
C LEU A 136 -0.67 -0.95 -11.17
N ASP A 137 0.17 -1.74 -10.50
CA ASP A 137 -0.27 -2.67 -9.46
C ASP A 137 -0.68 -1.96 -8.18
N MET A 138 0.00 -0.87 -7.82
CA MET A 138 -0.45 0.02 -6.73
C MET A 138 -1.87 0.53 -6.99
N ALA A 139 -2.13 1.00 -8.21
CA ALA A 139 -3.45 1.53 -8.57
C ALA A 139 -4.51 0.42 -8.61
N ALA A 140 -4.21 -0.74 -9.20
CA ALA A 140 -5.13 -1.87 -9.23
C ALA A 140 -5.48 -2.36 -7.82
N SER A 141 -4.49 -2.49 -6.93
CA SER A 141 -4.71 -2.86 -5.52
C SER A 141 -5.57 -1.83 -4.79
N LYS A 142 -5.41 -0.52 -5.08
CA LYS A 142 -6.25 0.53 -4.49
C LYS A 142 -7.67 0.53 -5.04
N LEU A 143 -7.88 0.18 -6.29
CA LEU A 143 -9.21 0.00 -6.87
C LEU A 143 -9.95 -1.18 -6.22
N LEU A 144 -9.27 -2.32 -6.02
CA LEU A 144 -9.84 -3.46 -5.30
C LEU A 144 -10.20 -3.08 -3.85
N ALA A 145 -9.27 -2.47 -3.13
CA ALA A 145 -9.51 -2.04 -1.75
C ALA A 145 -10.63 -0.99 -1.65
N ASN A 146 -10.75 -0.09 -2.63
CA ASN A 146 -11.87 0.84 -2.70
C ASN A 146 -13.20 0.10 -2.89
N SER A 147 -13.30 -0.86 -3.81
CA SER A 147 -14.52 -1.65 -3.99
C SER A 147 -14.93 -2.39 -2.71
N ASP A 148 -13.96 -2.93 -1.96
CA ASP A 148 -14.23 -3.64 -0.71
C ASP A 148 -14.81 -2.73 0.38
N ARG A 149 -14.43 -1.44 0.43
CA ARG A 149 -14.68 -0.63 1.63
C ARG A 149 -14.91 0.87 1.40
N TRP A 150 -15.31 1.31 0.19
CA TRP A 150 -15.55 2.74 -0.09
C TRP A 150 -16.63 3.36 0.80
N ALA A 151 -17.62 2.57 1.23
CA ALA A 151 -18.72 3.01 2.09
C ALA A 151 -18.40 3.00 3.59
N ASP A 152 -17.29 2.38 3.99
CA ASP A 152 -16.85 2.34 5.38
C ASP A 152 -16.27 3.69 5.83
N ALA A 153 -16.99 4.38 6.70
CA ALA A 153 -16.59 5.67 7.22
C ALA A 153 -15.30 5.60 8.06
N GLY A 154 -14.98 4.45 8.66
CA GLY A 154 -13.75 4.23 9.43
C GLY A 154 -12.49 4.21 8.57
N VAL A 155 -12.63 4.00 7.26
CA VAL A 155 -11.52 3.98 6.30
C VAL A 155 -11.22 5.38 5.74
N PHE A 156 -12.10 6.38 5.95
CA PHE A 156 -11.92 7.76 5.50
C PHE A 156 -11.66 7.90 4.00
N ASN A 157 -12.24 7.02 3.17
CA ASN A 157 -12.02 6.97 1.71
C ASN A 157 -10.53 7.04 1.30
N ARG A 158 -9.62 6.53 2.14
CA ARG A 158 -8.17 6.63 1.92
C ARG A 158 -7.73 5.99 0.60
N ASP A 159 -8.43 4.95 0.12
CA ASP A 159 -8.01 4.24 -1.09
C ASP A 159 -8.22 5.08 -2.35
N VAL A 160 -9.35 5.77 -2.48
CA VAL A 160 -9.59 6.69 -3.60
C VAL A 160 -8.73 7.95 -3.48
N ILE A 161 -8.43 8.41 -2.27
CA ILE A 161 -7.51 9.54 -2.05
C ILE A 161 -6.09 9.15 -2.46
N ASP A 162 -5.59 7.99 -2.03
CA ASP A 162 -4.29 7.47 -2.43
C ASP A 162 -4.18 7.37 -3.95
N LEU A 163 -5.21 6.79 -4.61
CA LEU A 163 -5.27 6.68 -6.06
C LEU A 163 -5.20 8.06 -6.75
N ALA A 164 -5.94 9.04 -6.23
CA ALA A 164 -5.92 10.41 -6.76
C ALA A 164 -4.55 11.08 -6.60
N MET A 165 -3.85 10.80 -5.50
CA MET A 165 -2.54 11.38 -5.22
C MET A 165 -1.42 10.80 -6.06
N MET A 166 -1.58 9.61 -6.61
CA MET A 166 -0.63 9.02 -7.57
C MET A 166 -0.58 9.80 -8.89
N GLN A 167 -1.60 10.55 -9.27
CA GLN A 167 -1.66 11.37 -10.49
C GLN A 167 -1.22 10.61 -11.75
N LEU A 168 -1.67 9.37 -11.88
CA LEU A 168 -1.29 8.52 -13.00
C LEU A 168 -1.77 9.08 -14.35
N PRO A 169 -1.01 8.87 -15.43
CA PRO A 169 -1.50 9.10 -16.78
C PRO A 169 -2.81 8.34 -17.01
N THR A 170 -3.76 8.97 -17.71
CA THR A 170 -5.10 8.38 -17.97
C THR A 170 -5.03 6.96 -18.55
N GLN A 171 -4.09 6.71 -19.46
CA GLN A 171 -3.92 5.38 -20.05
C GLN A 171 -3.48 4.34 -19.03
N LEU A 172 -2.60 4.70 -18.07
CA LEU A 172 -2.13 3.79 -17.04
C LEU A 172 -3.25 3.49 -16.03
N LEU A 173 -4.01 4.52 -15.65
CA LEU A 173 -5.17 4.32 -14.76
C LEU A 173 -6.25 3.44 -15.41
N ARG A 174 -6.51 3.59 -16.72
CA ARG A 174 -7.42 2.69 -17.44
C ARG A 174 -6.91 1.24 -17.45
N LYS A 175 -5.61 1.02 -17.65
CA LYS A 175 -5.02 -0.33 -17.54
C LYS A 175 -5.20 -0.90 -16.13
N ALA A 176 -5.02 -0.09 -15.08
CA ALA A 176 -5.24 -0.52 -13.70
C ALA A 176 -6.70 -0.87 -13.43
N ILE A 177 -7.66 -0.12 -13.99
CA ILE A 177 -9.10 -0.43 -13.94
C ILE A 177 -9.35 -1.80 -14.58
N VAL A 178 -8.92 -1.99 -15.83
CA VAL A 178 -9.08 -3.27 -16.55
C VAL A 178 -8.46 -4.43 -15.76
N LYS A 179 -7.28 -4.22 -15.15
CA LYS A 179 -6.65 -5.25 -14.33
C LYS A 179 -7.47 -5.58 -13.08
N ALA A 180 -8.01 -4.59 -12.39
CA ALA A 180 -8.85 -4.80 -11.21
C ALA A 180 -10.21 -5.43 -11.58
N GLU A 181 -10.77 -5.11 -12.75
CA GLU A 181 -12.01 -5.69 -13.27
C GLU A 181 -11.90 -7.20 -13.53
N GLN A 182 -10.69 -7.74 -13.74
CA GLN A 182 -10.50 -9.19 -13.81
C GLN A 182 -10.94 -9.92 -12.53
N ALA A 183 -10.87 -9.24 -11.38
CA ALA A 183 -11.29 -9.78 -10.10
C ALA A 183 -12.76 -9.46 -9.75
N TYR A 184 -13.19 -8.23 -9.97
CA TYR A 184 -14.48 -7.71 -9.46
C TYR A 184 -15.44 -7.20 -10.54
N GLY A 185 -15.07 -7.35 -11.82
CA GLY A 185 -15.89 -6.90 -12.94
C GLY A 185 -16.21 -5.40 -12.88
N GLU A 186 -17.38 -5.04 -13.40
CA GLU A 186 -17.86 -3.65 -13.51
C GLU A 186 -17.99 -2.91 -12.16
N SER A 187 -17.98 -3.64 -11.04
CA SER A 187 -18.07 -3.04 -9.71
C SER A 187 -16.91 -2.07 -9.44
N ILE A 188 -15.74 -2.29 -10.05
CA ILE A 188 -14.56 -1.44 -9.89
C ILE A 188 -14.86 0.00 -10.30
N GLN A 189 -15.39 0.23 -11.49
CA GLN A 189 -15.72 1.57 -11.97
C GLN A 189 -16.89 2.17 -11.20
N ARG A 190 -17.95 1.37 -11.01
CA ARG A 190 -19.14 1.81 -10.26
C ARG A 190 -18.78 2.27 -8.84
N ASP A 191 -17.96 1.51 -8.12
CA ASP A 191 -17.63 1.82 -6.73
C ASP A 191 -16.59 2.94 -6.63
N LEU A 192 -15.73 3.12 -7.65
CA LEU A 192 -14.87 4.30 -7.76
C LEU A 192 -15.70 5.56 -7.94
N VAL A 193 -16.71 5.54 -8.82
CA VAL A 193 -17.62 6.68 -9.03
C VAL A 193 -18.38 6.99 -7.74
N LYS A 194 -18.93 5.97 -7.06
CA LYS A 194 -19.64 6.16 -5.77
C LYS A 194 -18.74 6.76 -4.69
N ALA A 195 -17.47 6.32 -4.60
CA ALA A 195 -16.53 6.86 -3.63
C ALA A 195 -16.24 8.35 -3.89
N VAL A 196 -16.04 8.73 -5.15
CA VAL A 196 -15.85 10.13 -5.55
C VAL A 196 -17.10 10.96 -5.25
N ASP A 197 -18.29 10.45 -5.58
CA ASP A 197 -19.56 11.13 -5.31
C ASP A 197 -19.83 11.27 -3.81
N HIS A 198 -19.47 10.25 -3.02
CA HIS A 198 -19.57 10.32 -1.57
C HIS A 198 -18.72 11.45 -0.99
N LEU A 199 -17.46 11.56 -1.42
CA LEU A 199 -16.57 12.66 -1.04
C LEU A 199 -17.09 14.02 -1.51
N GLN A 200 -17.80 14.07 -2.66
CA GLN A 200 -18.34 15.29 -3.24
C GLN A 200 -19.59 15.77 -2.49
N ASN A 201 -20.52 14.88 -2.23
CA ASN A 201 -21.87 15.25 -1.81
C ASN A 201 -22.01 15.32 -0.29
N LYS A 202 -21.15 14.66 0.48
CA LYS A 202 -21.19 14.67 1.93
C LYS A 202 -20.43 15.88 2.48
N THR A 203 -21.17 16.87 2.94
CA THR A 203 -20.64 18.13 3.49
C THR A 203 -19.60 17.87 4.59
N GLY A 204 -18.43 18.50 4.48
CA GLY A 204 -17.35 18.41 5.47
C GLY A 204 -16.60 17.05 5.49
N TRP A 205 -17.00 16.07 4.67
CA TRP A 205 -16.42 14.74 4.73
C TRP A 205 -14.96 14.71 4.25
N LEU A 206 -14.65 15.40 3.17
CA LEU A 206 -13.26 15.51 2.69
C LEU A 206 -12.34 16.15 3.74
N ASP A 207 -12.82 17.20 4.45
CA ASP A 207 -12.04 17.83 5.53
C ASP A 207 -11.74 16.83 6.65
N ARG A 208 -12.74 16.04 7.04
CA ARG A 208 -12.57 14.99 8.04
C ARG A 208 -11.59 13.91 7.58
N CYS A 209 -11.66 13.50 6.32
CA CYS A 209 -10.70 12.55 5.75
C CYS A 209 -9.28 13.10 5.78
N MET A 210 -9.09 14.34 5.34
CA MET A 210 -7.78 15.00 5.34
C MET A 210 -7.20 15.15 6.74
N GLN A 211 -8.03 15.53 7.71
CA GLN A 211 -7.61 15.64 9.11
C GLN A 211 -7.21 14.29 9.69
N ALA A 212 -8.03 13.25 9.49
CA ALA A 212 -7.76 11.90 10.00
C ALA A 212 -6.46 11.28 9.44
N MET A 213 -6.07 11.69 8.23
CA MET A 213 -4.84 11.24 7.58
C MET A 213 -3.67 12.24 7.74
N ALA A 214 -3.80 13.29 8.54
CA ALA A 214 -2.80 14.33 8.69
C ALA A 214 -2.26 14.88 7.34
N MET A 215 -3.17 15.13 6.39
CA MET A 215 -2.80 15.65 5.07
C MET A 215 -2.38 17.11 5.15
N THR A 216 -1.28 17.45 4.47
CA THR A 216 -0.68 18.82 4.51
C THR A 216 -0.90 19.61 3.23
N ILE A 217 -1.45 18.99 2.19
CA ILE A 217 -1.68 19.63 0.89
C ILE A 217 -3.01 20.40 0.88
N PRO A 218 -3.14 21.47 0.05
CA PRO A 218 -4.37 22.25 -0.04
C PRO A 218 -5.57 21.40 -0.48
N LYS A 219 -6.69 21.56 0.21
CA LYS A 219 -7.95 20.84 -0.09
C LYS A 219 -8.41 20.98 -1.55
N ALA A 220 -8.26 22.17 -2.13
CA ALA A 220 -8.63 22.41 -3.52
C ALA A 220 -7.85 21.51 -4.49
N LEU A 221 -6.57 21.27 -4.22
CA LEU A 221 -5.72 20.39 -5.01
C LEU A 221 -6.12 18.92 -4.85
N VAL A 222 -6.37 18.47 -3.61
CA VAL A 222 -6.88 17.11 -3.34
C VAL A 222 -8.17 16.89 -4.12
N TRP A 223 -9.07 17.84 -4.01
CA TRP A 223 -10.38 17.81 -4.68
C TRP A 223 -10.27 17.75 -6.21
N GLN A 224 -9.39 18.56 -6.79
CA GLN A 224 -9.14 18.54 -8.24
C GLN A 224 -8.66 17.15 -8.70
N ARG A 225 -7.74 16.54 -7.96
CA ARG A 225 -7.18 15.21 -8.28
C ARG A 225 -8.22 14.10 -8.14
N ILE A 226 -9.04 14.13 -7.09
CA ILE A 226 -10.15 13.17 -6.89
C ILE A 226 -11.15 13.24 -8.06
N LYS A 227 -11.57 14.45 -8.44
CA LYS A 227 -12.50 14.63 -9.57
C LYS A 227 -11.94 14.11 -10.90
N ALA A 228 -10.62 14.21 -11.07
CA ALA A 228 -9.97 13.74 -12.30
C ALA A 228 -10.10 12.22 -12.50
N LEU A 229 -10.24 11.44 -11.43
CA LEU A 229 -10.40 9.97 -11.52
C LEU A 229 -11.65 9.57 -12.32
N LYS A 230 -12.76 10.32 -12.20
CA LYS A 230 -13.99 10.02 -12.95
C LYS A 230 -13.83 10.09 -14.46
N ARG A 231 -12.84 10.83 -14.97
CA ARG A 231 -12.58 10.93 -16.43
C ARG A 231 -12.09 9.61 -17.04
N CYS A 232 -11.66 8.67 -16.20
CA CYS A 232 -11.18 7.37 -16.64
C CYS A 232 -12.27 6.31 -16.63
N CYS A 233 -13.42 6.59 -16.02
CA CYS A 233 -14.58 5.71 -15.98
C CYS A 233 -15.45 5.93 -17.22
N THR A 234 -15.99 4.83 -17.73
CA THR A 234 -16.89 4.83 -18.91
C THR A 234 -18.38 4.70 -18.51
N VAL A 235 -18.69 4.89 -17.23
CA VAL A 235 -20.05 4.80 -16.67
C VAL A 235 -20.75 6.17 -16.75
#